data_a185c817c889980093dbe41f2665f94f
#
_entry.id   a185c817c889980093dbe41f2665f94f
#
_cell.length_a   1.000
_cell.length_b   1.000
_cell.length_c   1.000
_cell.angle_alpha   90.00
_cell.angle_beta   90.00
_cell.angle_gamma   90.00
#
_symmetry.space_group_name_H-M   'P 1'
#
loop_
_entity.id
_entity.type
_entity.pdbx_description
1 polymer ?
#
loop_
_entity_poly.entity_id
_entity_poly.type
_entity_poly.pdbx_seq_one_letter_code
_entity_poly.pdbx_strand_id
1 'polypeptide(L)'
;KDVTYVPTLDLTQTVDGESEDISVDVIDTGSIAPIARSTSGLEGLDDKTLIVSGIYNIPDGSTVTLTGATGSVELTARVQEGWGAVVSPAVAQRLNGDTPTNATMWVRSTGNSMTSDTEHALIAAIRGQGMMVSGSAAASEQMSSLITRMALIVCLVLGAALVIALSGLANTTDVSVLERIREIGVLRATGSPRSEIRNLIVTEGVLVAAVGGDLGLLVGTALGVS
;
A
#
# COMPACT_ATOMS: atom_id res chain seq x y z
N LYS A 1 -28.78 -1.20 1.71
CA LYS A 1 -28.53 0.19 2.18
C LYS A 1 -27.03 0.40 2.11
N ASP A 2 -26.63 1.43 1.42
CA ASP A 2 -25.20 1.71 1.14
C ASP A 2 -24.63 2.76 2.12
N VAL A 3 -25.29 2.98 3.25
CA VAL A 3 -24.92 3.96 4.28
C VAL A 3 -25.22 3.40 5.65
N THR A 4 -24.28 3.54 6.58
CA THR A 4 -24.49 3.32 8.01
C THR A 4 -23.81 4.41 8.84
N TYR A 5 -24.32 4.64 10.04
CA TYR A 5 -23.69 5.53 11.00
C TYR A 5 -22.94 4.70 12.03
N VAL A 6 -21.69 5.07 12.26
CA VAL A 6 -20.83 4.48 13.29
C VAL A 6 -20.63 5.54 14.35
N PRO A 7 -21.29 5.43 15.51
CA PRO A 7 -21.05 6.33 16.63
C PRO A 7 -19.62 6.17 17.14
N THR A 8 -19.00 7.28 17.56
CA THR A 8 -17.69 7.30 18.16
C THR A 8 -17.80 7.91 19.55
N LEU A 9 -17.18 7.28 20.53
CA LEU A 9 -17.10 7.73 21.91
C LEU A 9 -15.68 8.14 22.24
N ASP A 10 -15.51 9.31 22.83
CA ASP A 10 -14.25 9.72 23.45
C ASP A 10 -14.29 9.29 24.92
N LEU A 11 -13.43 8.38 25.28
CA LEU A 11 -13.39 7.69 26.57
C LEU A 11 -11.97 7.79 27.16
N THR A 12 -11.87 7.49 28.45
CA THR A 12 -10.57 7.29 29.08
C THR A 12 -10.33 5.80 29.28
N GLN A 13 -9.26 5.28 28.70
CA GLN A 13 -8.78 3.93 28.97
C GLN A 13 -7.83 3.90 30.15
N THR A 14 -7.87 2.84 30.93
CA THR A 14 -6.89 2.57 31.98
C THR A 14 -6.36 1.15 31.81
N VAL A 15 -5.03 1.04 31.65
CA VAL A 15 -4.28 -0.21 31.53
C VAL A 15 -3.14 -0.16 32.52
N ASP A 16 -3.02 -1.15 33.36
CA ASP A 16 -1.94 -1.26 34.39
C ASP A 16 -1.77 0.01 35.28
N GLY A 17 -2.87 0.77 35.45
CA GLY A 17 -2.87 2.00 36.27
C GLY A 17 -2.49 3.27 35.52
N GLU A 18 -2.13 3.20 34.25
CA GLU A 18 -1.95 4.35 33.37
C GLU A 18 -3.26 4.67 32.65
N SER A 19 -3.62 5.94 32.61
CA SER A 19 -4.87 6.41 31.96
C SER A 19 -4.55 7.30 30.78
N GLU A 20 -5.20 7.03 29.65
CA GLU A 20 -5.04 7.77 28.39
C GLU A 20 -6.41 7.93 27.71
N ASP A 21 -6.59 9.02 26.99
CA ASP A 21 -7.82 9.24 26.23
C ASP A 21 -7.80 8.41 24.95
N ILE A 22 -8.92 7.76 24.66
CA ILE A 22 -9.10 6.91 23.49
C ILE A 22 -10.45 7.21 22.81
N SER A 23 -10.42 7.32 21.49
CA SER A 23 -11.65 7.38 20.68
C SER A 23 -12.02 5.97 20.22
N VAL A 24 -13.22 5.54 20.55
CA VAL A 24 -13.71 4.18 20.32
C VAL A 24 -14.92 4.19 19.41
N ASP A 25 -14.86 3.44 18.32
CA ASP A 25 -15.99 3.27 17.40
C ASP A 25 -16.96 2.21 17.91
N VAL A 26 -18.24 2.53 17.82
CA VAL A 26 -19.32 1.61 18.22
C VAL A 26 -19.81 0.87 16.98
N ILE A 27 -19.49 -0.41 16.88
CA ILE A 27 -19.80 -1.21 15.71
C ILE A 27 -20.79 -2.32 16.05
N ASP A 28 -21.93 -2.28 15.36
CA ASP A 28 -22.80 -3.44 15.22
C ASP A 28 -22.43 -4.19 13.95
N THR A 29 -21.93 -5.42 14.13
CA THR A 29 -21.45 -6.27 13.02
C THR A 29 -22.53 -6.55 11.98
N GLY A 30 -23.81 -6.59 12.36
CA GLY A 30 -24.92 -6.76 11.44
C GLY A 30 -25.16 -5.56 10.52
N SER A 31 -25.00 -4.36 11.06
CA SER A 31 -25.20 -3.10 10.33
C SER A 31 -24.02 -2.77 9.40
N ILE A 32 -22.81 -3.14 9.78
CA ILE A 32 -21.60 -2.78 9.03
C ILE A 32 -21.26 -3.78 7.94
N ALA A 33 -21.65 -5.04 8.08
CA ALA A 33 -21.33 -6.11 7.13
C ALA A 33 -21.69 -5.79 5.66
N PRO A 34 -22.82 -5.14 5.33
CA PRO A 34 -23.14 -4.78 3.95
C PRO A 34 -22.25 -3.69 3.38
N ILE A 35 -21.56 -2.91 4.23
CA ILE A 35 -20.83 -1.69 3.86
C ILE A 35 -19.33 -1.89 3.92
N ALA A 36 -18.82 -2.60 4.92
CA ALA A 36 -17.41 -2.91 5.04
C ALA A 36 -16.94 -3.83 3.91
N ARG A 37 -15.70 -3.65 3.46
CA ARG A 37 -15.06 -4.56 2.49
C ARG A 37 -14.81 -5.94 3.08
N SER A 38 -14.53 -5.98 4.38
CA SER A 38 -14.31 -7.18 5.16
C SER A 38 -14.72 -6.90 6.60
N THR A 39 -15.30 -7.87 7.24
CA THR A 39 -15.56 -7.88 8.70
C THR A 39 -14.55 -8.75 9.44
N SER A 40 -13.49 -9.21 8.74
CA SER A 40 -12.42 -9.98 9.38
C SER A 40 -11.79 -9.16 10.51
N GLY A 41 -11.57 -9.80 11.64
CA GLY A 41 -11.10 -9.12 12.85
C GLY A 41 -12.22 -8.61 13.77
N LEU A 42 -13.46 -8.53 13.32
CA LEU A 42 -14.63 -8.26 14.18
C LEU A 42 -15.29 -9.54 14.71
N GLU A 43 -14.81 -10.72 14.28
CA GLU A 43 -15.34 -11.98 14.78
C GLU A 43 -15.13 -12.09 16.29
N GLY A 44 -16.20 -12.37 17.02
CA GLY A 44 -16.17 -12.45 18.49
C GLY A 44 -16.17 -11.10 19.20
N LEU A 45 -16.52 -10.02 18.52
CA LEU A 45 -16.88 -8.77 19.19
C LEU A 45 -18.13 -9.01 20.01
N ASP A 46 -17.99 -8.90 21.32
CA ASP A 46 -19.06 -9.11 22.29
C ASP A 46 -19.07 -7.98 23.36
N ASP A 47 -19.86 -8.17 24.39
CA ASP A 47 -20.02 -7.18 25.49
C ASP A 47 -18.88 -7.19 26.50
N LYS A 48 -17.82 -7.97 26.26
CA LYS A 48 -16.64 -8.10 27.14
C LYS A 48 -15.34 -7.86 26.38
N THR A 49 -15.42 -7.61 25.08
CA THR A 49 -14.26 -7.49 24.20
C THR A 49 -14.08 -6.06 23.72
N LEU A 50 -12.87 -5.56 23.81
CA LEU A 50 -12.40 -4.34 23.16
C LEU A 50 -11.46 -4.77 22.02
N ILE A 51 -11.82 -4.51 20.79
CA ILE A 51 -10.90 -4.69 19.65
C ILE A 51 -10.05 -3.43 19.52
N VAL A 52 -8.74 -3.58 19.43
CA VAL A 52 -7.80 -2.47 19.28
C VAL A 52 -6.76 -2.77 18.21
N SER A 53 -6.29 -1.73 17.53
CA SER A 53 -5.12 -1.82 16.66
C SER A 53 -3.82 -1.81 17.47
N GLY A 54 -2.76 -2.40 16.94
CA GLY A 54 -1.43 -2.38 17.55
C GLY A 54 -0.86 -0.99 17.83
N ILE A 55 -1.39 0.07 17.21
CA ILE A 55 -0.98 1.45 17.44
C ILE A 55 -1.27 1.96 18.88
N TYR A 56 -2.24 1.34 19.56
CA TYR A 56 -2.60 1.71 20.93
C TYR A 56 -1.68 1.10 21.99
N ASN A 57 -0.73 0.27 21.58
CA ASN A 57 0.26 -0.37 22.45
C ASN A 57 -0.33 -1.14 23.63
N ILE A 58 -1.56 -1.64 23.49
CA ILE A 58 -2.27 -2.46 24.47
C ILE A 58 -1.95 -3.92 24.21
N PRO A 59 -1.46 -4.69 25.21
CA PRO A 59 -1.17 -6.10 25.01
C PRO A 59 -2.44 -6.92 24.71
N ASP A 60 -2.32 -7.89 23.81
CA ASP A 60 -3.42 -8.82 23.51
C ASP A 60 -3.80 -9.64 24.74
N GLY A 61 -5.09 -9.75 25.01
CA GLY A 61 -5.63 -10.45 26.19
C GLY A 61 -5.55 -9.67 27.50
N SER A 62 -5.04 -8.43 27.52
CA SER A 62 -5.00 -7.62 28.73
C SER A 62 -6.39 -7.12 29.13
N THR A 63 -6.57 -6.81 30.42
CA THR A 63 -7.79 -6.17 30.92
C THR A 63 -7.66 -4.66 30.80
N VAL A 64 -8.60 -4.04 30.11
CA VAL A 64 -8.69 -2.59 29.89
C VAL A 64 -9.96 -2.09 30.56
N THR A 65 -9.84 -1.06 31.38
CA THR A 65 -10.99 -0.36 31.94
C THR A 65 -11.28 0.85 31.09
N LEU A 66 -12.44 0.87 30.43
CA LEU A 66 -12.95 2.05 29.74
C LEU A 66 -13.87 2.82 30.67
N THR A 67 -13.66 4.12 30.76
CA THR A 67 -14.47 5.04 31.58
C THR A 67 -15.13 6.07 30.66
N GLY A 68 -16.45 6.14 30.73
CA GLY A 68 -17.27 7.10 30.01
C GLY A 68 -18.09 7.97 30.97
N ALA A 69 -19.01 8.76 30.44
CA ALA A 69 -19.79 9.72 31.18
C ALA A 69 -20.77 9.07 32.20
N THR A 70 -21.27 7.87 31.94
CA THR A 70 -22.25 7.18 32.78
C THR A 70 -21.68 6.05 33.62
N GLY A 71 -20.47 5.60 33.34
CA GLY A 71 -19.84 4.50 34.09
C GLY A 71 -18.53 4.01 33.53
N SER A 72 -18.03 2.95 34.14
CA SER A 72 -16.82 2.26 33.70
C SER A 72 -17.11 0.79 33.44
N VAL A 73 -16.42 0.21 32.46
CA VAL A 73 -16.56 -1.19 32.06
C VAL A 73 -15.19 -1.80 31.87
N GLU A 74 -14.98 -2.97 32.45
CA GLU A 74 -13.78 -3.78 32.20
C GLU A 74 -13.99 -4.68 30.99
N LEU A 75 -13.03 -4.64 30.05
CA LEU A 75 -13.05 -5.39 28.80
C LEU A 75 -11.72 -6.12 28.62
N THR A 76 -11.73 -7.20 27.86
CA THR A 76 -10.52 -7.88 27.43
C THR A 76 -10.12 -7.31 26.08
N ALA A 77 -8.89 -6.79 25.99
CA ALA A 77 -8.33 -6.30 24.76
C ALA A 77 -8.02 -7.45 23.80
N ARG A 78 -8.37 -7.25 22.53
CA ARG A 78 -8.00 -8.13 21.44
C ARG A 78 -7.39 -7.32 20.31
N VAL A 79 -6.11 -7.58 20.04
CA VAL A 79 -5.36 -6.82 19.04
C VAL A 79 -5.69 -7.35 17.65
N GLN A 80 -6.18 -6.46 16.78
CA GLN A 80 -6.54 -6.79 15.39
C GLN A 80 -6.12 -5.66 14.45
N GLU A 81 -5.40 -6.01 13.40
CA GLU A 81 -5.02 -5.05 12.37
C GLU A 81 -6.22 -4.66 11.48
N GLY A 82 -6.22 -3.41 11.03
CA GLY A 82 -7.22 -2.90 10.09
C GLY A 82 -8.46 -2.25 10.74
N TRP A 83 -8.58 -2.35 12.06
CA TRP A 83 -9.59 -1.66 12.86
C TRP A 83 -8.94 -0.73 13.88
N GLY A 84 -9.61 0.36 14.24
CA GLY A 84 -9.19 1.23 15.34
C GLY A 84 -9.48 0.59 16.71
N ALA A 85 -9.98 1.39 17.64
CA ALA A 85 -10.58 0.86 18.87
C ALA A 85 -12.08 0.67 18.64
N VAL A 86 -12.60 -0.54 18.92
CA VAL A 86 -13.99 -0.92 18.61
C VAL A 86 -14.64 -1.63 19.77
N VAL A 87 -15.87 -1.23 20.08
CA VAL A 87 -16.74 -1.90 21.07
C VAL A 87 -18.12 -2.23 20.51
N SER A 88 -18.83 -3.13 21.19
CA SER A 88 -20.23 -3.42 20.87
C SER A 88 -21.17 -2.27 21.30
N PRO A 89 -22.36 -2.15 20.68
CA PRO A 89 -23.37 -1.18 21.10
C PRO A 89 -23.80 -1.32 22.58
N ALA A 90 -23.82 -2.55 23.09
CA ALA A 90 -24.19 -2.80 24.48
C ALA A 90 -23.14 -2.27 25.49
N VAL A 91 -21.86 -2.31 25.14
CA VAL A 91 -20.77 -1.68 25.90
C VAL A 91 -20.90 -0.17 25.86
N ALA A 92 -21.13 0.39 24.66
CA ALA A 92 -21.30 1.83 24.47
C ALA A 92 -22.44 2.40 25.32
N GLN A 93 -23.56 1.71 25.38
CA GLN A 93 -24.71 2.11 26.17
C GLN A 93 -24.41 2.16 27.69
N ARG A 94 -23.56 1.23 28.19
CA ARG A 94 -23.12 1.23 29.59
C ARG A 94 -22.15 2.37 29.91
N LEU A 95 -21.35 2.79 28.92
CA LEU A 95 -20.32 3.82 29.09
C LEU A 95 -20.88 5.24 28.97
N ASN A 96 -21.75 5.48 28.00
CA ASN A 96 -22.19 6.84 27.63
C ASN A 96 -23.69 6.98 27.44
N GLY A 97 -24.48 5.94 27.75
CA GLY A 97 -25.90 5.91 27.44
C GLY A 97 -26.15 6.00 25.94
N ASP A 98 -27.21 6.75 25.55
CA ASP A 98 -27.56 6.92 24.13
C ASP A 98 -26.90 8.15 23.49
N THR A 99 -25.86 8.74 24.13
CA THR A 99 -25.28 9.99 23.66
C THR A 99 -23.88 9.72 23.09
N PRO A 100 -23.70 9.56 21.75
CA PRO A 100 -22.39 9.50 21.16
C PRO A 100 -21.68 10.86 21.21
N THR A 101 -20.37 10.87 21.36
CA THR A 101 -19.57 12.11 21.31
C THR A 101 -19.53 12.63 19.87
N ASN A 102 -19.35 11.74 18.92
CA ASN A 102 -19.30 12.01 17.50
C ASN A 102 -19.98 10.86 16.73
N ALA A 103 -20.20 11.05 15.44
CA ALA A 103 -20.65 9.97 14.57
C ALA A 103 -20.00 10.08 13.20
N THR A 104 -19.50 8.95 12.72
CA THR A 104 -18.94 8.81 11.37
C THR A 104 -19.98 8.16 10.47
N MET A 105 -20.25 8.77 9.34
CA MET A 105 -21.13 8.19 8.33
C MET A 105 -20.32 7.39 7.33
N TRP A 106 -20.50 6.08 7.31
CA TRP A 106 -19.86 5.20 6.36
C TRP A 106 -20.75 5.03 5.13
N VAL A 107 -20.18 5.32 3.96
CA VAL A 107 -20.88 5.27 2.69
C VAL A 107 -20.14 4.31 1.77
N ARG A 108 -20.87 3.33 1.23
CA ARG A 108 -20.34 2.45 0.18
C ARG A 108 -20.81 2.94 -1.18
N SER A 109 -19.87 3.17 -2.08
CA SER A 109 -20.18 3.42 -3.50
C SER A 109 -20.64 2.12 -4.17
N THR A 110 -21.63 2.19 -5.05
CA THR A 110 -22.12 1.06 -5.86
C THR A 110 -21.09 0.57 -6.89
N GLY A 111 -19.98 1.29 -7.10
CA GLY A 111 -18.84 0.89 -7.91
C GLY A 111 -17.71 0.31 -7.08
N ASN A 112 -16.74 -0.31 -7.74
CA ASN A 112 -15.59 -0.96 -7.08
C ASN A 112 -14.58 0.06 -6.50
N SER A 113 -14.74 1.34 -6.81
CA SER A 113 -13.98 2.46 -6.26
C SER A 113 -14.83 3.73 -6.23
N MET A 114 -14.64 4.56 -5.22
CA MET A 114 -15.15 5.93 -5.25
C MET A 114 -14.25 6.71 -6.22
N THR A 115 -14.85 7.34 -7.24
CA THR A 115 -14.10 8.21 -8.14
C THR A 115 -13.85 9.55 -7.47
N SER A 116 -12.76 10.24 -7.86
CA SER A 116 -12.45 11.60 -7.39
C SER A 116 -13.63 12.58 -7.60
N ASP A 117 -14.36 12.45 -8.70
CA ASP A 117 -15.53 13.28 -9.00
C ASP A 117 -16.66 13.04 -7.98
N THR A 118 -16.90 11.80 -7.58
CA THR A 118 -17.90 11.47 -6.57
C THR A 118 -17.50 11.99 -5.18
N GLU A 119 -16.22 11.91 -4.85
CA GLU A 119 -15.67 12.45 -3.62
C GLU A 119 -15.79 13.97 -3.59
N HIS A 120 -15.40 14.66 -4.66
CA HIS A 120 -15.58 16.12 -4.78
C HIS A 120 -17.04 16.55 -4.70
N ALA A 121 -17.95 15.81 -5.31
CA ALA A 121 -19.38 16.08 -5.21
C ALA A 121 -19.90 15.90 -3.77
N LEU A 122 -19.42 14.88 -3.05
CA LEU A 122 -19.77 14.64 -1.66
C LEU A 122 -19.21 15.77 -0.75
N ILE A 123 -17.95 16.14 -0.91
CA ILE A 123 -17.32 17.25 -0.20
C ILE A 123 -18.09 18.55 -0.44
N ALA A 124 -18.51 18.82 -1.68
CA ALA A 124 -19.29 20.01 -2.02
C ALA A 124 -20.67 20.00 -1.35
N ALA A 125 -21.31 18.83 -1.27
CA ALA A 125 -22.65 18.69 -0.65
C ALA A 125 -22.64 18.90 0.87
N ILE A 126 -21.55 18.54 1.57
CA ILE A 126 -21.45 18.69 3.04
C ILE A 126 -20.68 19.95 3.46
N ARG A 127 -20.21 20.75 2.51
CA ARG A 127 -19.48 22.00 2.78
C ARG A 127 -20.34 22.94 3.61
N GLY A 128 -19.82 23.33 4.78
CA GLY A 128 -20.51 24.22 5.73
C GLY A 128 -21.32 23.51 6.81
N GLN A 129 -21.36 22.17 6.83
CA GLN A 129 -22.04 21.40 7.86
C GLN A 129 -21.12 20.91 8.99
N GLY A 130 -19.86 21.36 9.00
CA GLY A 130 -18.89 20.93 10.02
C GLY A 130 -18.43 19.47 9.89
N MET A 131 -18.73 18.82 8.76
CA MET A 131 -18.36 17.45 8.50
C MET A 131 -17.05 17.37 7.71
N MET A 132 -16.24 16.36 7.99
CA MET A 132 -15.04 16.05 7.22
C MET A 132 -15.27 14.75 6.44
N VAL A 133 -14.85 14.73 5.17
CA VAL A 133 -14.79 13.49 4.39
C VAL A 133 -13.38 12.92 4.52
N SER A 134 -13.29 11.71 5.01
CA SER A 134 -12.05 10.93 4.93
C SER A 134 -12.37 9.59 4.25
N GLY A 135 -11.54 9.18 3.32
CA GLY A 135 -11.76 7.93 2.61
C GLY A 135 -10.47 7.34 2.08
N SER A 136 -10.47 6.02 1.96
CA SER A 136 -9.35 5.28 1.35
C SER A 136 -9.15 5.61 -0.13
N ALA A 137 -10.16 6.21 -0.80
CA ALA A 137 -10.08 6.58 -2.20
C ALA A 137 -9.09 7.74 -2.42
N ALA A 138 -9.22 8.84 -1.66
CA ALA A 138 -8.29 9.97 -1.74
C ALA A 138 -6.86 9.56 -1.37
N ALA A 139 -6.71 8.77 -0.30
CA ALA A 139 -5.42 8.26 0.13
C ALA A 139 -4.79 7.32 -0.92
N SER A 140 -5.59 6.47 -1.58
CA SER A 140 -5.11 5.54 -2.60
C SER A 140 -4.71 6.25 -3.90
N GLU A 141 -5.43 7.29 -4.34
CA GLU A 141 -5.06 8.10 -5.50
C GLU A 141 -3.76 8.88 -5.25
N GLN A 142 -3.61 9.48 -4.07
CA GLN A 142 -2.40 10.19 -3.70
C GLN A 142 -1.19 9.24 -3.63
N MET A 143 -1.35 8.07 -3.04
CA MET A 143 -0.32 7.03 -2.99
C MET A 143 0.02 6.52 -4.39
N SER A 144 -0.98 6.23 -5.22
CA SER A 144 -0.79 5.79 -6.61
C SER A 144 -0.04 6.83 -7.45
N SER A 145 -0.35 8.12 -7.28
CA SER A 145 0.36 9.20 -7.97
C SER A 145 1.82 9.32 -7.55
N LEU A 146 2.11 9.13 -6.27
CA LEU A 146 3.48 9.11 -5.75
C LEU A 146 4.26 7.90 -6.30
N ILE A 147 3.67 6.71 -6.27
CA ILE A 147 4.28 5.48 -6.82
C ILE A 147 4.57 5.67 -8.32
N THR A 148 3.63 6.21 -9.09
CA THR A 148 3.81 6.45 -10.53
C THR A 148 4.93 7.44 -10.80
N ARG A 149 5.04 8.53 -10.02
CA ARG A 149 6.12 9.51 -10.16
C ARG A 149 7.48 8.90 -9.80
N MET A 150 7.54 8.12 -8.72
CA MET A 150 8.76 7.40 -8.33
C MET A 150 9.18 6.39 -9.41
N ALA A 151 8.25 5.62 -9.95
CA ALA A 151 8.50 4.68 -11.03
C ALA A 151 9.05 5.40 -12.28
N LEU A 152 8.50 6.56 -12.64
CA LEU A 152 8.96 7.34 -13.77
C LEU A 152 10.41 7.84 -13.56
N ILE A 153 10.74 8.32 -12.36
CA ILE A 153 12.11 8.75 -12.02
C ILE A 153 13.08 7.57 -12.14
N VAL A 154 12.72 6.41 -11.59
CA VAL A 154 13.53 5.20 -11.69
C VAL A 154 13.72 4.78 -13.15
N CYS A 155 12.68 4.78 -13.97
CA CYS A 155 12.76 4.48 -15.40
C CYS A 155 13.68 5.47 -16.14
N LEU A 156 13.64 6.76 -15.82
CA LEU A 156 14.53 7.76 -16.41
C LEU A 156 15.99 7.51 -16.05
N VAL A 157 16.27 7.22 -14.79
CA VAL A 157 17.64 6.91 -14.33
C VAL A 157 18.16 5.64 -14.98
N LEU A 158 17.36 4.58 -15.04
CA LEU A 158 17.71 3.33 -15.72
C LEU A 158 17.92 3.54 -17.22
N GLY A 159 17.08 4.36 -17.87
CA GLY A 159 17.24 4.73 -19.27
C GLY A 159 18.55 5.49 -19.54
N ALA A 160 18.90 6.43 -18.69
CA ALA A 160 20.18 7.16 -18.77
C ALA A 160 21.38 6.22 -18.57
N ALA A 161 21.31 5.33 -17.57
CA ALA A 161 22.35 4.34 -17.33
C ALA A 161 22.53 3.40 -18.54
N LEU A 162 21.44 2.98 -19.18
CA LEU A 162 21.48 2.16 -20.40
C LEU A 162 22.16 2.91 -21.56
N VAL A 163 21.86 4.19 -21.77
CA VAL A 163 22.50 5.00 -22.82
C VAL A 163 24.00 5.11 -22.57
N ILE A 164 24.41 5.34 -21.32
CA ILE A 164 25.85 5.40 -20.94
C ILE A 164 26.52 4.04 -21.19
N ALA A 165 25.89 2.94 -20.80
CA ALA A 165 26.41 1.60 -21.01
C ALA A 165 26.56 1.26 -22.50
N LEU A 166 25.55 1.61 -23.31
CA LEU A 166 25.61 1.41 -24.77
C LEU A 166 26.71 2.26 -25.42
N SER A 167 26.88 3.51 -24.96
CA SER A 167 27.96 4.38 -25.46
C SER A 167 29.35 3.82 -25.13
N GLY A 168 29.51 3.29 -23.91
CA GLY A 168 30.76 2.62 -23.49
C GLY A 168 31.05 1.36 -24.33
N LEU A 169 30.02 0.55 -24.56
CA LEU A 169 30.12 -0.65 -25.39
C LEU A 169 30.50 -0.30 -26.84
N ALA A 170 29.85 0.71 -27.43
CA ALA A 170 30.16 1.16 -28.79
C ALA A 170 31.60 1.60 -28.93
N ASN A 171 32.08 2.41 -27.98
CA ASN A 171 33.50 2.86 -27.98
C ASN A 171 34.49 1.70 -27.87
N THR A 172 34.20 0.70 -27.02
CA THR A 172 35.06 -0.49 -26.87
C THR A 172 35.06 -1.35 -28.14
N THR A 173 33.91 -1.48 -28.79
CA THR A 173 33.75 -2.24 -30.03
C THR A 173 34.51 -1.59 -31.18
N ASP A 174 34.46 -0.26 -31.31
CA ASP A 174 35.15 0.48 -32.35
C ASP A 174 36.68 0.28 -32.24
N VAL A 175 37.27 0.33 -31.06
CA VAL A 175 38.71 0.05 -30.85
C VAL A 175 39.04 -1.39 -31.21
N SER A 176 38.23 -2.35 -30.78
CA SER A 176 38.43 -3.77 -31.07
C SER A 176 38.38 -4.07 -32.58
N VAL A 177 37.45 -3.40 -33.30
CA VAL A 177 37.34 -3.54 -34.77
C VAL A 177 38.59 -2.97 -35.47
N LEU A 178 39.10 -1.82 -35.00
CA LEU A 178 40.31 -1.21 -35.56
C LEU A 178 41.56 -2.12 -35.38
N GLU A 179 41.71 -2.77 -34.24
CA GLU A 179 42.78 -3.73 -34.01
C GLU A 179 42.67 -4.96 -34.92
N ARG A 180 41.43 -5.43 -35.19
CA ARG A 180 41.15 -6.61 -36.04
C ARG A 180 41.09 -6.31 -37.53
N ILE A 181 41.18 -5.04 -37.97
CA ILE A 181 41.15 -4.68 -39.41
C ILE A 181 42.24 -5.47 -40.19
N ARG A 182 43.42 -5.68 -39.60
CA ARG A 182 44.50 -6.42 -40.22
C ARG A 182 44.17 -7.91 -40.39
N GLU A 183 43.53 -8.53 -39.39
CA GLU A 183 43.09 -9.93 -39.45
C GLU A 183 41.96 -10.12 -40.47
N ILE A 184 40.99 -9.18 -40.50
CA ILE A 184 39.92 -9.17 -41.50
C ILE A 184 40.45 -9.00 -42.92
N GLY A 185 41.52 -8.19 -43.06
CA GLY A 185 42.22 -8.01 -44.33
C GLY A 185 42.85 -9.30 -44.84
N VAL A 186 43.47 -10.08 -43.94
CA VAL A 186 44.08 -11.40 -44.27
C VAL A 186 42.99 -12.41 -44.65
N LEU A 187 41.89 -12.48 -43.90
CA LEU A 187 40.74 -13.34 -44.20
C LEU A 187 40.13 -13.03 -45.59
N ARG A 188 40.05 -11.76 -45.94
CA ARG A 188 39.62 -11.35 -47.30
C ARG A 188 40.60 -11.75 -48.39
N ALA A 189 41.91 -11.67 -48.14
CA ALA A 189 42.90 -12.07 -49.08
C ALA A 189 42.91 -13.59 -49.32
N THR A 190 42.47 -14.39 -48.39
CA THR A 190 42.28 -15.85 -48.49
C THR A 190 40.96 -16.26 -49.13
N GLY A 191 40.09 -15.29 -49.53
CA GLY A 191 38.89 -15.55 -50.32
C GLY A 191 37.58 -15.70 -49.52
N SER A 192 37.59 -15.41 -48.18
CA SER A 192 36.38 -15.48 -47.38
C SER A 192 35.34 -14.45 -47.85
N PRO A 193 34.08 -14.86 -48.10
CA PRO A 193 33.00 -13.96 -48.53
C PRO A 193 32.61 -12.99 -47.41
N ARG A 194 32.19 -11.77 -47.79
CA ARG A 194 31.75 -10.72 -46.82
C ARG A 194 30.67 -11.15 -45.87
N SER A 195 29.81 -12.10 -46.30
CA SER A 195 28.72 -12.64 -45.48
C SER A 195 29.20 -13.43 -44.28
N GLU A 196 30.27 -14.20 -44.41
CA GLU A 196 30.85 -15.00 -43.31
C GLU A 196 31.46 -14.12 -42.25
N ILE A 197 32.22 -13.08 -42.64
CA ILE A 197 32.84 -12.14 -41.71
C ILE A 197 31.75 -11.36 -40.93
N ARG A 198 30.70 -10.93 -41.65
CA ARG A 198 29.57 -10.26 -41.01
C ARG A 198 28.84 -11.17 -40.00
N ASN A 199 28.57 -12.42 -40.38
CA ASN A 199 27.93 -13.39 -39.53
C ASN A 199 28.75 -13.70 -38.29
N LEU A 200 30.06 -13.78 -38.40
CA LEU A 200 30.95 -14.00 -37.26
C LEU A 200 30.83 -12.86 -36.23
N ILE A 201 30.91 -11.60 -36.69
CA ILE A 201 30.82 -10.43 -35.81
C ILE A 201 29.43 -10.34 -35.18
N VAL A 202 28.37 -10.60 -35.94
CA VAL A 202 26.98 -10.59 -35.41
C VAL A 202 26.77 -11.69 -34.37
N THR A 203 27.30 -12.91 -34.64
CA THR A 203 27.18 -14.03 -33.69
C THR A 203 27.92 -13.75 -32.39
N GLU A 204 29.12 -13.15 -32.47
CA GLU A 204 29.86 -12.72 -31.28
C GLU A 204 29.09 -11.68 -30.47
N GLY A 205 28.49 -10.67 -31.11
CA GLY A 205 27.66 -9.65 -30.47
C GLY A 205 26.40 -10.22 -29.83
N VAL A 206 25.74 -11.16 -30.50
CA VAL A 206 24.54 -11.84 -29.97
C VAL A 206 24.87 -12.69 -28.74
N LEU A 207 25.99 -13.41 -28.77
CA LEU A 207 26.47 -14.22 -27.64
C LEU A 207 26.77 -13.35 -26.40
N VAL A 208 27.45 -12.23 -26.57
CA VAL A 208 27.75 -11.30 -25.48
C VAL A 208 26.44 -10.69 -24.92
N ALA A 209 25.52 -10.31 -25.80
CA ALA A 209 24.22 -9.77 -25.39
C ALA A 209 23.36 -10.80 -24.64
N ALA A 210 23.37 -12.07 -25.08
CA ALA A 210 22.64 -13.16 -24.41
C ALA A 210 23.20 -13.41 -23.01
N VAL A 211 24.51 -13.56 -22.87
CA VAL A 211 25.16 -13.77 -21.55
C VAL A 211 24.91 -12.57 -20.61
N GLY A 212 25.06 -11.35 -21.11
CA GLY A 212 24.79 -10.14 -20.32
C GLY A 212 23.31 -10.01 -19.93
N GLY A 213 22.40 -10.36 -20.82
CA GLY A 213 20.95 -10.37 -20.58
C GLY A 213 20.55 -11.40 -19.53
N ASP A 214 21.05 -12.64 -19.64
CA ASP A 214 20.77 -13.70 -18.67
C ASP A 214 21.29 -13.37 -17.28
N LEU A 215 22.51 -12.84 -17.18
CA LEU A 215 23.08 -12.37 -15.91
C LEU A 215 22.27 -11.21 -15.30
N GLY A 216 21.87 -10.25 -16.14
CA GLY A 216 21.03 -9.14 -15.69
C GLY A 216 19.66 -9.60 -15.16
N LEU A 217 19.07 -10.59 -15.81
CA LEU A 217 17.79 -11.17 -15.43
C LEU A 217 17.89 -11.97 -14.12
N LEU A 218 18.96 -12.74 -13.93
CA LEU A 218 19.24 -13.48 -12.70
C LEU A 218 19.45 -12.56 -11.50
N VAL A 219 20.27 -11.51 -11.67
CA VAL A 219 20.51 -10.54 -10.60
C VAL A 219 19.25 -9.73 -10.30
N GLY A 220 18.53 -9.29 -11.34
CA GLY A 220 17.30 -8.51 -11.18
C GLY A 220 16.19 -9.28 -10.46
N THR A 221 16.02 -10.57 -10.79
CA THR A 221 15.05 -11.43 -10.10
C THR A 221 15.45 -11.73 -8.66
N ALA A 222 16.74 -11.99 -8.40
CA ALA A 222 17.23 -12.24 -7.05
C ALA A 222 17.02 -11.04 -6.11
N LEU A 223 17.22 -9.82 -6.61
CA LEU A 223 17.01 -8.58 -5.85
C LEU A 223 15.52 -8.19 -5.74
N GLY A 224 14.70 -8.57 -6.71
CA GLY A 224 13.27 -8.24 -6.70
C GLY A 224 12.40 -9.16 -5.84
N VAL A 225 12.89 -10.30 -5.40
CA VAL A 225 12.18 -11.29 -4.56
C VAL A 225 12.61 -11.21 -3.08
N SER A 226 13.64 -10.44 -2.76
CA SER A 226 14.10 -10.19 -1.39
C SER A 226 13.44 -8.96 -0.77
#